data_ac6d8da5979164139bd9b24774067ecc
#
_entry.id   ac6d8da5979164139bd9b24774067ecc
#
_cell.length_a   1.000
_cell.length_b   1.000
_cell.length_c   1.000
_cell.angle_alpha   90.00
_cell.angle_beta   90.00
_cell.angle_gamma   90.00
#
_symmetry.space_group_name_H-M   'P 1'
#
loop_
_entity.id
_entity.type
_entity.pdbx_description
1 polymer ?
#
loop_
_entity_poly.entity_id
_entity_poly.type
_entity_poly.pdbx_seq_one_letter_code
_entity_poly.pdbx_strand_id
1 'polypeptide(L)'
;MQTSKDYLHVFLDMGDALLNSGAEIFRVEDTLNRMGYACGATQMNVFVITSSIVITMEFPGDGARTQTRRVREDGGNDFTKLEQLNDLSRRFCRQPVSATELRKEFDKINADRPKPLWKLFGSLLAASSFALFYGGSISDAIAAGLGAVLIWALQQYFRPVCMNEVTFQFAASFLTGCVICGLVLLCPFLHMDKIMIGDIMLLIPGLMSTNAIRDVLIGDTLSGIIRLIAALLLAAALALGFMGAIILFGRLGL
;
A
#
# COMPACT_ATOMS: atom_id res chain seq x y z
N MET A 1 2.88 -6.42 -37.79
CA MET A 1 1.93 -5.46 -37.22
C MET A 1 1.71 -5.84 -35.77
N GLN A 2 2.07 -4.98 -34.84
CA GLN A 2 1.74 -5.20 -33.44
C GLN A 2 0.25 -4.92 -33.26
N THR A 3 -0.45 -5.85 -32.66
CA THR A 3 -1.91 -5.82 -32.50
C THR A 3 -2.26 -5.03 -31.22
N SER A 4 -3.39 -4.32 -31.22
CA SER A 4 -3.98 -3.67 -30.03
C SER A 4 -4.01 -4.60 -28.81
N LYS A 5 -4.19 -5.90 -29.04
CA LYS A 5 -4.22 -6.94 -28.01
C LYS A 5 -2.92 -7.03 -27.20
N ASP A 6 -1.76 -6.87 -27.85
CA ASP A 6 -0.46 -7.04 -27.17
C ASP A 6 -0.18 -5.90 -26.18
N TYR A 7 -0.56 -4.67 -26.55
CA TYR A 7 -0.43 -3.51 -25.66
C TYR A 7 -1.44 -3.53 -24.51
N LEU A 8 -2.70 -3.93 -24.77
CA LEU A 8 -3.74 -3.97 -23.76
C LEU A 8 -3.35 -4.81 -22.54
N HIS A 9 -2.76 -5.99 -22.77
CA HIS A 9 -2.31 -6.84 -21.67
C HIS A 9 -1.23 -6.15 -20.80
N VAL A 10 -0.23 -5.53 -21.43
CA VAL A 10 0.85 -4.86 -20.70
C VAL A 10 0.32 -3.63 -19.96
N PHE A 11 -0.58 -2.86 -20.58
CA PHE A 11 -1.19 -1.69 -19.95
C PHE A 11 -2.05 -2.05 -18.74
N LEU A 12 -2.83 -3.14 -18.82
CA LEU A 12 -3.59 -3.65 -17.68
C LEU A 12 -2.67 -4.10 -16.55
N ASP A 13 -1.56 -4.78 -16.86
CA ASP A 13 -0.58 -5.20 -15.86
C ASP A 13 0.16 -4.02 -15.23
N MET A 14 0.48 -3.00 -16.03
CA MET A 14 1.07 -1.75 -15.53
C MET A 14 0.10 -0.98 -14.63
N GLY A 15 -1.17 -0.87 -15.02
CA GLY A 15 -2.21 -0.23 -14.21
C GLY A 15 -2.40 -0.93 -12.87
N ASP A 16 -2.47 -2.26 -12.88
CA ASP A 16 -2.55 -3.09 -11.65
C ASP A 16 -1.32 -2.87 -10.75
N ALA A 17 -0.12 -2.90 -11.32
CA ALA A 17 1.12 -2.66 -10.58
C ALA A 17 1.21 -1.24 -10.01
N LEU A 18 0.76 -0.21 -10.76
CA LEU A 18 0.69 1.17 -10.29
C LEU A 18 -0.25 1.32 -9.09
N LEU A 19 -1.48 0.77 -9.17
CA LEU A 19 -2.45 0.80 -8.07
C LEU A 19 -1.90 0.10 -6.82
N ASN A 20 -1.34 -1.10 -6.99
CA ASN A 20 -0.76 -1.88 -5.90
C ASN A 20 0.52 -1.27 -5.33
N SER A 21 1.15 -0.33 -6.04
CA SER A 21 2.29 0.44 -5.53
C SER A 21 1.89 1.75 -4.83
N GLY A 22 0.59 2.05 -4.76
CA GLY A 22 0.06 3.22 -4.08
C GLY A 22 -0.24 4.43 -4.99
N ALA A 23 -0.35 4.22 -6.31
CA ALA A 23 -0.77 5.27 -7.24
C ALA A 23 -2.22 5.70 -7.00
N GLU A 24 -2.48 6.97 -7.28
CA GLU A 24 -3.83 7.53 -7.30
C GLU A 24 -4.57 7.07 -8.55
N ILE A 25 -5.87 6.85 -8.46
CA ILE A 25 -6.71 6.36 -9.56
C ILE A 25 -6.60 7.27 -10.78
N PHE A 26 -6.82 8.56 -10.61
CA PHE A 26 -6.70 9.54 -11.69
C PHE A 26 -5.34 9.49 -12.40
N ARG A 27 -4.24 9.30 -11.63
CA ARG A 27 -2.90 9.21 -12.22
C ARG A 27 -2.71 7.94 -13.04
N VAL A 28 -3.32 6.84 -12.61
CA VAL A 28 -3.28 5.58 -13.39
C VAL A 28 -4.03 5.76 -14.70
N GLU A 29 -5.24 6.36 -14.68
CA GLU A 29 -6.02 6.65 -15.87
C GLU A 29 -5.26 7.56 -16.85
N ASP A 30 -4.73 8.68 -16.36
CA ASP A 30 -3.94 9.62 -17.18
C ASP A 30 -2.71 8.95 -17.80
N THR A 31 -1.99 8.15 -17.00
CA THR A 31 -0.79 7.43 -17.48
C THR A 31 -1.14 6.46 -18.59
N LEU A 32 -2.16 5.63 -18.41
CA LEU A 32 -2.57 4.63 -19.40
C LEU A 32 -3.15 5.27 -20.67
N ASN A 33 -3.90 6.36 -20.53
CA ASN A 33 -4.40 7.14 -21.67
C ASN A 33 -3.23 7.70 -22.50
N ARG A 34 -2.26 8.35 -21.87
CA ARG A 34 -1.08 8.90 -22.56
C ARG A 34 -0.27 7.81 -23.25
N MET A 35 -0.07 6.66 -22.61
CA MET A 35 0.64 5.53 -23.21
C MET A 35 -0.10 4.99 -24.44
N GLY A 36 -1.43 4.88 -24.38
CA GLY A 36 -2.23 4.44 -25.51
C GLY A 36 -2.14 5.36 -26.70
N TYR A 37 -2.26 6.67 -26.50
CA TYR A 37 -2.09 7.63 -27.59
C TYR A 37 -0.65 7.65 -28.13
N ALA A 38 0.36 7.50 -27.27
CA ALA A 38 1.75 7.47 -27.69
C ALA A 38 2.06 6.27 -28.61
N CYS A 39 1.44 5.12 -28.41
CA CYS A 39 1.62 3.94 -29.30
C CYS A 39 0.73 3.95 -30.54
N GLY A 40 -0.02 5.03 -30.79
CA GLY A 40 -0.80 5.23 -32.02
C GLY A 40 -2.27 4.84 -31.93
N ALA A 41 -2.83 4.71 -30.73
CA ALA A 41 -4.27 4.54 -30.57
C ALA A 41 -5.01 5.81 -31.03
N THR A 42 -6.07 5.63 -31.81
CA THR A 42 -6.95 6.72 -32.26
C THR A 42 -7.94 7.13 -31.16
N GLN A 43 -8.36 6.16 -30.34
CA GLN A 43 -9.23 6.42 -29.21
C GLN A 43 -8.82 5.58 -28.02
N MET A 44 -8.82 6.22 -26.84
CA MET A 44 -8.58 5.57 -25.55
C MET A 44 -9.71 5.91 -24.60
N ASN A 45 -10.19 4.90 -23.89
CA ASN A 45 -11.11 5.06 -22.77
C ASN A 45 -10.62 4.16 -21.63
N VAL A 46 -10.14 4.77 -20.57
CA VAL A 46 -9.60 4.08 -19.40
C VAL A 46 -10.49 4.41 -18.21
N PHE A 47 -11.04 3.40 -17.59
CA PHE A 47 -11.83 3.52 -16.37
C PHE A 47 -11.19 2.66 -15.28
N VAL A 48 -10.85 3.29 -14.17
CA VAL A 48 -10.17 2.66 -13.04
C VAL A 48 -10.97 2.86 -11.77
N ILE A 49 -11.17 1.78 -11.05
CA ILE A 49 -11.61 1.80 -9.64
C ILE A 49 -10.66 0.96 -8.81
N THR A 50 -10.75 1.02 -7.50
CA THR A 50 -9.86 0.28 -6.58
C THR A 50 -9.76 -1.21 -6.86
N SER A 51 -10.82 -1.83 -7.39
CA SER A 51 -10.93 -3.28 -7.60
C SER A 51 -10.91 -3.72 -9.06
N SER A 52 -10.88 -2.78 -10.03
CA SER A 52 -10.97 -3.12 -11.45
C SER A 52 -10.42 -2.02 -12.35
N ILE A 53 -9.83 -2.45 -13.46
CA ILE A 53 -9.37 -1.59 -14.56
C ILE A 53 -10.06 -2.05 -15.82
N VAL A 54 -10.67 -1.13 -16.56
CA VAL A 54 -11.25 -1.34 -17.88
C VAL A 54 -10.55 -0.44 -18.88
N ILE A 55 -9.99 -1.01 -19.92
CA ILE A 55 -9.34 -0.26 -21.00
C ILE A 55 -10.04 -0.61 -22.31
N THR A 56 -10.55 0.41 -23.00
CA THR A 56 -10.97 0.34 -24.39
C THR A 56 -9.99 1.11 -25.24
N MET A 57 -9.42 0.46 -26.24
CA MET A 57 -8.41 1.02 -27.15
C MET A 57 -8.79 0.74 -28.58
N GLU A 58 -8.68 1.74 -29.45
CA GLU A 58 -8.93 1.63 -30.87
C GLU A 58 -7.68 2.02 -31.66
N PHE A 59 -7.34 1.18 -32.64
CA PHE A 59 -6.26 1.44 -33.60
C PHE A 59 -6.81 1.56 -35.01
N PRO A 60 -6.16 2.32 -35.89
CA PRO A 60 -6.53 2.39 -37.29
C PRO A 60 -6.54 0.99 -37.93
N GLY A 61 -7.70 0.54 -38.40
CA GLY A 61 -7.86 -0.75 -39.08
C GLY A 61 -8.00 -2.00 -38.21
N ASP A 62 -7.94 -1.90 -36.85
CA ASP A 62 -8.07 -3.05 -35.92
C ASP A 62 -9.38 -3.00 -35.10
N GLY A 63 -10.13 -1.88 -35.19
CA GLY A 63 -11.36 -1.66 -34.42
C GLY A 63 -11.13 -1.46 -32.92
N ALA A 64 -12.22 -1.21 -32.20
CA ALA A 64 -12.18 -1.02 -30.75
C ALA A 64 -12.07 -2.36 -30.02
N ARG A 65 -11.16 -2.45 -29.05
CA ARG A 65 -11.00 -3.61 -28.17
C ARG A 65 -11.07 -3.18 -26.72
N THR A 66 -11.88 -3.89 -25.95
CA THR A 66 -12.04 -3.69 -24.51
C THR A 66 -11.53 -4.89 -23.74
N GLN A 67 -10.75 -4.64 -22.71
CA GLN A 67 -10.35 -5.64 -21.74
C GLN A 67 -10.50 -5.13 -20.32
N THR A 68 -10.80 -6.05 -19.40
CA THR A 68 -10.97 -5.78 -17.97
C THR A 68 -9.99 -6.59 -17.17
N ARG A 69 -9.41 -5.97 -16.15
CA ARG A 69 -8.56 -6.61 -15.14
C ARG A 69 -9.15 -6.40 -13.77
N ARG A 70 -9.33 -7.47 -13.02
CA ARG A 70 -9.63 -7.37 -11.59
C ARG A 70 -8.34 -7.07 -10.84
N VAL A 71 -8.33 -5.97 -10.10
CA VAL A 71 -7.24 -5.59 -9.19
C VAL A 71 -7.47 -6.27 -7.85
N ARG A 72 -6.42 -6.86 -7.29
CA ARG A 72 -6.41 -7.36 -5.91
C ARG A 72 -5.38 -6.54 -5.17
N GLU A 73 -5.83 -5.82 -4.15
CA GLU A 73 -4.91 -5.06 -3.30
C GLU A 73 -4.04 -6.03 -2.51
N ASP A 74 -2.73 -6.00 -2.77
CA ASP A 74 -1.73 -6.74 -1.99
C ASP A 74 -1.30 -5.99 -0.72
N GLY A 75 -2.02 -4.90 -0.38
CA GLY A 75 -1.95 -4.16 0.88
C GLY A 75 -0.59 -3.55 1.21
N GLY A 76 0.20 -3.15 0.22
CA GLY A 76 1.49 -2.50 0.43
C GLY A 76 1.69 -1.30 -0.49
N ASN A 77 2.41 -0.30 0.01
CA ASN A 77 2.89 0.79 -0.83
C ASN A 77 4.36 0.54 -1.16
N ASP A 78 4.70 0.55 -2.44
CA ASP A 78 6.07 0.43 -2.92
C ASP A 78 6.42 1.64 -3.79
N PHE A 79 6.91 2.70 -3.15
CA PHE A 79 7.23 3.95 -3.84
C PHE A 79 8.41 3.82 -4.80
N THR A 80 9.34 2.91 -4.55
CA THR A 80 10.45 2.64 -5.49
C THR A 80 9.92 2.04 -6.79
N LYS A 81 9.04 1.05 -6.67
CA LYS A 81 8.36 0.45 -7.82
C LYS A 81 7.46 1.45 -8.53
N LEU A 82 6.73 2.28 -7.78
CA LEU A 82 5.89 3.35 -8.32
C LEU A 82 6.71 4.35 -9.15
N GLU A 83 7.87 4.78 -8.65
CA GLU A 83 8.79 5.66 -9.37
C GLU A 83 9.30 5.02 -10.66
N GLN A 84 9.76 3.77 -10.59
CA GLN A 84 10.25 3.02 -11.75
C GLN A 84 9.18 2.84 -12.83
N LEU A 85 7.93 2.52 -12.45
CA LEU A 85 6.80 2.39 -13.37
C LEU A 85 6.43 3.74 -14.00
N ASN A 86 6.43 4.82 -13.23
CA ASN A 86 6.20 6.17 -13.75
C ASN A 86 7.32 6.60 -14.72
N ASP A 87 8.57 6.24 -14.44
CA ASP A 87 9.69 6.53 -15.36
C ASP A 87 9.55 5.72 -16.65
N LEU A 88 9.21 4.42 -16.55
CA LEU A 88 8.94 3.58 -17.70
C LEU A 88 7.84 4.16 -18.59
N SER A 89 6.72 4.60 -18.00
CA SER A 89 5.61 5.20 -18.73
C SER A 89 6.03 6.49 -19.45
N ARG A 90 6.82 7.36 -18.79
CA ARG A 90 7.33 8.60 -19.39
C ARG A 90 8.30 8.33 -20.54
N ARG A 91 9.20 7.34 -20.39
CA ARG A 91 10.11 6.92 -21.46
C ARG A 91 9.34 6.37 -22.65
N PHE A 92 8.36 5.51 -22.39
CA PHE A 92 7.50 4.95 -23.43
C PHE A 92 6.72 6.05 -24.19
N CYS A 93 6.16 7.04 -23.48
CA CYS A 93 5.43 8.14 -24.13
C CYS A 93 6.34 9.03 -25.01
N ARG A 94 7.64 9.16 -24.67
CA ARG A 94 8.60 9.91 -25.48
C ARG A 94 9.08 9.14 -26.71
N GLN A 95 9.29 7.85 -26.54
CA GLN A 95 9.79 6.96 -27.56
C GLN A 95 9.11 5.60 -27.45
N PRO A 96 7.96 5.42 -28.13
CA PRO A 96 7.22 4.17 -28.07
C PRO A 96 8.05 3.00 -28.57
N VAL A 97 8.10 1.94 -27.77
CA VAL A 97 8.77 0.67 -28.09
C VAL A 97 7.74 -0.41 -28.35
N SER A 98 8.16 -1.56 -28.83
CA SER A 98 7.29 -2.70 -29.07
C SER A 98 6.64 -3.20 -27.76
N ALA A 99 5.42 -3.80 -27.86
CA ALA A 99 4.74 -4.38 -26.72
C ALA A 99 5.59 -5.45 -26.01
N THR A 100 6.38 -6.21 -26.74
CA THR A 100 7.31 -7.21 -26.23
C THR A 100 8.47 -6.59 -25.45
N GLU A 101 8.97 -5.47 -25.88
CA GLU A 101 10.05 -4.74 -25.21
C GLU A 101 9.55 -4.03 -23.96
N LEU A 102 8.39 -3.36 -24.05
CA LEU A 102 7.69 -2.78 -22.90
C LEU A 102 7.42 -3.85 -21.84
N ARG A 103 6.97 -5.04 -22.25
CA ARG A 103 6.74 -6.17 -21.36
C ARG A 103 8.00 -6.60 -20.62
N LYS A 104 9.13 -6.72 -21.32
CA LYS A 104 10.42 -7.09 -20.70
C LYS A 104 10.86 -6.07 -19.65
N GLU A 105 10.74 -4.77 -19.94
CA GLU A 105 11.09 -3.72 -18.99
C GLU A 105 10.15 -3.73 -17.78
N PHE A 106 8.85 -3.90 -18.00
CA PHE A 106 7.86 -4.04 -16.94
C PHE A 106 8.15 -5.26 -16.05
N ASP A 107 8.41 -6.43 -16.64
CA ASP A 107 8.68 -7.66 -15.87
C ASP A 107 9.96 -7.52 -15.04
N LYS A 108 10.97 -6.80 -15.53
CA LYS A 108 12.19 -6.48 -14.76
C LYS A 108 11.86 -5.64 -13.52
N ILE A 109 11.06 -4.60 -13.67
CA ILE A 109 10.62 -3.74 -12.55
C ILE A 109 9.76 -4.54 -11.58
N ASN A 110 8.86 -5.37 -12.10
CA ASN A 110 7.93 -6.14 -11.29
C ASN A 110 8.61 -7.26 -10.49
N ALA A 111 9.75 -7.77 -10.97
CA ALA A 111 10.56 -8.78 -10.28
C ALA A 111 11.42 -8.19 -9.15
N ASP A 112 11.71 -6.88 -9.18
CA ASP A 112 12.51 -6.22 -8.15
C ASP A 112 11.69 -6.09 -6.86
N ARG A 113 12.21 -6.66 -5.78
CA ARG A 113 11.57 -6.59 -4.46
C ARG A 113 12.46 -5.84 -3.48
N PRO A 114 11.91 -4.89 -2.72
CA PRO A 114 12.67 -4.18 -1.71
C PRO A 114 13.23 -5.16 -0.68
N LYS A 115 14.50 -4.98 -0.33
CA LYS A 115 15.18 -5.84 0.64
C LYS A 115 14.49 -5.73 2.01
N PRO A 116 14.12 -6.85 2.65
CA PRO A 116 13.35 -6.83 3.90
C PRO A 116 14.07 -6.11 5.04
N LEU A 117 15.41 -6.09 5.04
CA LEU A 117 16.21 -5.41 6.05
C LEU A 117 16.05 -3.89 6.02
N TRP A 118 15.87 -3.27 4.84
CA TRP A 118 15.60 -1.83 4.76
C TRP A 118 14.24 -1.46 5.33
N LYS A 119 13.24 -2.33 5.15
CA LYS A 119 11.92 -2.15 5.79
C LYS A 119 12.03 -2.25 7.31
N LEU A 120 12.80 -3.22 7.83
CA LEU A 120 13.04 -3.33 9.26
C LEU A 120 13.72 -2.07 9.82
N PHE A 121 14.79 -1.60 9.17
CA PHE A 121 15.49 -0.38 9.61
C PHE A 121 14.59 0.84 9.59
N GLY A 122 13.79 1.01 8.54
CA GLY A 122 12.80 2.08 8.44
C GLY A 122 11.73 2.00 9.54
N SER A 123 11.23 0.81 9.84
CA SER A 123 10.24 0.61 10.92
C SER A 123 10.81 0.92 12.28
N LEU A 124 12.03 0.46 12.58
CA LEU A 124 12.75 0.79 13.83
C LEU A 124 12.88 2.30 14.01
N LEU A 125 13.39 2.97 12.97
CA LEU A 125 13.62 4.42 13.03
C LEU A 125 12.30 5.17 13.21
N ALA A 126 11.24 4.77 12.48
CA ALA A 126 9.94 5.41 12.55
C ALA A 126 9.31 5.26 13.94
N ALA A 127 9.16 4.04 14.48
CA ALA A 127 8.55 3.83 15.79
C ALA A 127 9.30 4.55 16.91
N SER A 128 10.63 4.42 16.92
CA SER A 128 11.46 5.12 17.93
C SER A 128 11.35 6.63 17.83
N SER A 129 11.36 7.19 16.61
CA SER A 129 11.24 8.64 16.41
C SER A 129 9.86 9.16 16.82
N PHE A 130 8.78 8.44 16.51
CA PHE A 130 7.43 8.85 16.93
C PHE A 130 7.26 8.75 18.45
N ALA A 131 7.78 7.70 19.09
CA ALA A 131 7.76 7.62 20.56
C ALA A 131 8.42 8.85 21.20
N LEU A 132 9.60 9.26 20.72
CA LEU A 132 10.29 10.48 21.17
C LEU A 132 9.50 11.75 20.84
N PHE A 133 8.99 11.87 19.63
CA PHE A 133 8.23 13.04 19.16
C PHE A 133 7.00 13.33 20.04
N TYR A 134 6.33 12.29 20.51
CA TYR A 134 5.19 12.41 21.43
C TYR A 134 5.58 12.51 22.91
N GLY A 135 6.84 12.81 23.18
CA GLY A 135 7.34 13.11 24.53
C GLY A 135 7.75 11.90 25.36
N GLY A 136 8.04 10.78 24.71
CA GLY A 136 8.64 9.60 25.34
C GLY A 136 10.11 9.81 25.69
N SER A 137 10.63 9.00 26.59
CA SER A 137 12.04 8.92 26.96
C SER A 137 12.84 8.08 25.93
N ILE A 138 14.16 8.09 26.04
CA ILE A 138 15.04 7.22 25.24
C ILE A 138 14.70 5.74 25.48
N SER A 139 14.34 5.38 26.71
CA SER A 139 13.91 4.02 27.06
C SER A 139 12.62 3.62 26.32
N ASP A 140 11.65 4.55 26.22
CA ASP A 140 10.42 4.33 25.46
C ASP A 140 10.69 4.17 23.97
N ALA A 141 11.62 4.95 23.41
CA ALA A 141 12.04 4.83 22.03
C ALA A 141 12.69 3.46 21.72
N ILE A 142 13.50 2.96 22.63
CA ILE A 142 14.09 1.61 22.49
C ILE A 142 13.00 0.54 22.57
N ALA A 143 12.06 0.68 23.51
CA ALA A 143 10.94 -0.26 23.64
C ALA A 143 10.01 -0.23 22.41
N ALA A 144 9.71 0.95 21.84
CA ALA A 144 8.98 1.08 20.58
C ALA A 144 9.75 0.44 19.40
N GLY A 145 11.08 0.57 19.38
CA GLY A 145 11.92 -0.14 18.41
C GLY A 145 11.78 -1.66 18.51
N LEU A 146 11.68 -2.24 19.70
CA LEU A 146 11.40 -3.68 19.88
C LEU A 146 10.02 -4.07 19.38
N GLY A 147 8.99 -3.23 19.66
CA GLY A 147 7.65 -3.39 19.07
C GLY A 147 7.67 -3.37 17.54
N ALA A 148 8.44 -2.46 16.95
CA ALA A 148 8.63 -2.38 15.50
C ALA A 148 9.25 -3.64 14.90
N VAL A 149 10.20 -4.30 15.60
CA VAL A 149 10.75 -5.61 15.15
C VAL A 149 9.64 -6.66 15.11
N LEU A 150 8.80 -6.71 16.14
CA LEU A 150 7.66 -7.63 16.18
C LEU A 150 6.68 -7.34 15.04
N ILE A 151 6.30 -6.08 14.84
CA ILE A 151 5.39 -5.68 13.76
C ILE A 151 5.99 -6.08 12.40
N TRP A 152 7.26 -5.80 12.16
CA TRP A 152 7.94 -6.22 10.93
C TRP A 152 7.91 -7.73 10.74
N ALA A 153 8.18 -8.52 11.79
CA ALA A 153 8.13 -9.97 11.74
C ALA A 153 6.71 -10.47 11.42
N LEU A 154 5.69 -9.87 12.06
CA LEU A 154 4.29 -10.19 11.78
C LEU A 154 3.90 -9.84 10.33
N GLN A 155 4.35 -8.71 9.80
CA GLN A 155 4.14 -8.34 8.40
C GLN A 155 4.81 -9.30 7.43
N GLN A 156 5.99 -9.83 7.77
CA GLN A 156 6.74 -10.71 6.89
C GLN A 156 6.23 -12.16 6.91
N TYR A 157 5.87 -12.68 8.08
CA TYR A 157 5.59 -14.09 8.27
C TYR A 157 4.12 -14.41 8.56
N PHE A 158 3.41 -13.53 9.24
CA PHE A 158 2.03 -13.78 9.66
C PHE A 158 0.99 -13.22 8.67
N ARG A 159 1.25 -12.06 8.08
CA ARG A 159 0.35 -11.44 7.10
C ARG A 159 -0.03 -12.36 5.93
N PRO A 160 0.91 -13.13 5.29
CA PRO A 160 0.57 -14.03 4.20
C PRO A 160 -0.39 -15.17 4.59
N VAL A 161 -0.49 -15.49 5.89
CA VAL A 161 -1.34 -16.56 6.42
C VAL A 161 -2.73 -16.04 6.82
N CYS A 162 -2.87 -14.73 7.00
CA CYS A 162 -4.15 -14.10 7.38
C CYS A 162 -5.13 -14.12 6.22
N MET A 163 -6.42 -14.32 6.54
CA MET A 163 -7.51 -14.34 5.55
C MET A 163 -7.72 -12.99 4.86
N ASN A 164 -7.51 -11.89 5.59
CA ASN A 164 -7.66 -10.54 5.10
C ASN A 164 -6.85 -9.53 5.94
N GLU A 165 -6.71 -8.30 5.43
CA GLU A 165 -5.94 -7.25 6.07
C GLU A 165 -6.52 -6.81 7.42
N VAL A 166 -7.85 -6.84 7.59
CA VAL A 166 -8.52 -6.45 8.85
C VAL A 166 -8.16 -7.43 9.98
N THR A 167 -8.17 -8.74 9.68
CA THR A 167 -7.77 -9.79 10.64
C THR A 167 -6.31 -9.66 11.01
N PHE A 168 -5.45 -9.40 10.01
CA PHE A 168 -4.03 -9.15 10.27
C PHE A 168 -3.83 -7.94 11.17
N GLN A 169 -4.51 -6.82 10.87
CA GLN A 169 -4.40 -5.57 11.60
C GLN A 169 -4.80 -5.73 13.08
N PHE A 170 -5.92 -6.41 13.33
CA PHE A 170 -6.37 -6.73 14.69
C PHE A 170 -5.35 -7.60 15.43
N ALA A 171 -4.91 -8.69 14.83
CA ALA A 171 -3.98 -9.62 15.47
C ALA A 171 -2.61 -8.96 15.71
N ALA A 172 -2.08 -8.21 14.76
CA ALA A 172 -0.81 -7.52 14.89
C ALA A 172 -0.84 -6.48 16.00
N SER A 173 -1.89 -5.65 16.07
CA SER A 173 -2.05 -4.65 17.13
C SER A 173 -2.27 -5.29 18.50
N PHE A 174 -3.05 -6.36 18.59
CA PHE A 174 -3.27 -7.09 19.83
C PHE A 174 -1.98 -7.71 20.37
N LEU A 175 -1.24 -8.45 19.51
CA LEU A 175 0.01 -9.09 19.92
C LEU A 175 1.08 -8.05 20.30
N THR A 176 1.22 -6.97 19.53
CA THR A 176 2.14 -5.87 19.86
C THR A 176 1.74 -5.21 21.18
N GLY A 177 0.45 -4.95 21.37
CA GLY A 177 -0.08 -4.39 22.61
C GLY A 177 0.21 -5.28 23.82
N CYS A 178 0.06 -6.60 23.71
CA CYS A 178 0.40 -7.54 24.76
C CYS A 178 1.88 -7.51 25.13
N VAL A 179 2.77 -7.42 24.14
CA VAL A 179 4.22 -7.30 24.39
C VAL A 179 4.54 -5.98 25.08
N ILE A 180 3.95 -4.87 24.65
CA ILE A 180 4.16 -3.56 25.29
C ILE A 180 3.68 -3.57 26.74
N CYS A 181 2.45 -4.06 27.00
CA CYS A 181 1.92 -4.19 28.35
C CYS A 181 2.81 -5.07 29.24
N GLY A 182 3.29 -6.19 28.71
CA GLY A 182 4.24 -7.06 29.41
C GLY A 182 5.57 -6.38 29.73
N LEU A 183 6.11 -5.60 28.80
CA LEU A 183 7.34 -4.83 29.03
C LEU A 183 7.16 -3.75 30.12
N VAL A 184 6.04 -3.05 30.12
CA VAL A 184 5.72 -2.03 31.13
C VAL A 184 5.56 -2.65 32.52
N LEU A 185 4.95 -3.83 32.63
CA LEU A 185 4.86 -4.56 33.90
C LEU A 185 6.25 -4.92 34.45
N LEU A 186 7.18 -5.31 33.58
CA LEU A 186 8.54 -5.67 33.97
C LEU A 186 9.43 -4.45 34.24
N CYS A 187 9.15 -3.32 33.59
CA CYS A 187 9.93 -2.11 33.63
C CYS A 187 9.02 -0.89 33.91
N PRO A 188 8.71 -0.55 35.18
CA PRO A 188 7.75 0.50 35.54
C PRO A 188 8.16 1.93 35.16
N PHE A 189 9.39 2.13 34.67
CA PHE A 189 9.87 3.43 34.16
C PHE A 189 9.48 3.67 32.69
N LEU A 190 8.88 2.70 32.02
CA LEU A 190 8.40 2.81 30.64
C LEU A 190 6.99 3.41 30.61
N HIS A 191 6.77 4.29 29.64
CA HIS A 191 5.48 4.93 29.42
C HIS A 191 4.71 4.22 28.30
N MET A 192 3.72 3.40 28.67
CA MET A 192 2.94 2.57 27.76
C MET A 192 2.33 3.37 26.61
N ASP A 193 1.76 4.55 26.91
CA ASP A 193 1.13 5.44 25.93
C ASP A 193 2.12 5.91 24.85
N LYS A 194 3.36 6.22 25.21
CA LYS A 194 4.39 6.71 24.29
C LYS A 194 4.89 5.60 23.36
N ILE A 195 5.09 4.41 23.91
CA ILE A 195 5.51 3.23 23.14
C ILE A 195 4.41 2.83 22.17
N MET A 196 3.16 2.73 22.66
CA MET A 196 2.01 2.37 21.79
C MET A 196 1.82 3.35 20.64
N ILE A 197 1.95 4.67 20.88
CA ILE A 197 1.84 5.67 19.82
C ILE A 197 2.92 5.44 18.75
N GLY A 198 4.17 5.15 19.15
CA GLY A 198 5.25 4.84 18.22
C GLY A 198 4.91 3.68 17.31
N ASP A 199 4.40 2.59 17.86
CA ASP A 199 4.06 1.37 17.14
C ASP A 199 2.76 1.49 16.31
N ILE A 200 1.77 2.25 16.82
CA ILE A 200 0.54 2.57 16.09
C ILE A 200 0.85 3.23 14.74
N MET A 201 1.85 4.13 14.69
CA MET A 201 2.23 4.83 13.46
C MET A 201 2.72 3.91 12.35
N LEU A 202 3.19 2.70 12.67
CA LEU A 202 3.56 1.68 11.68
C LEU A 202 2.35 0.94 11.09
N LEU A 203 1.25 0.90 11.83
CA LEU A 203 0.07 0.11 11.50
C LEU A 203 -1.09 0.97 10.98
N ILE A 204 -1.08 2.28 11.24
CA ILE A 204 -2.19 3.17 10.85
C ILE A 204 -2.31 3.25 9.32
N PRO A 205 -3.52 3.13 8.74
CA PRO A 205 -3.74 3.19 7.29
C PRO A 205 -3.74 4.64 6.77
N GLY A 206 -2.65 5.41 7.05
CA GLY A 206 -2.57 6.84 6.78
C GLY A 206 -2.66 7.19 5.29
N LEU A 207 -1.89 6.49 4.46
CA LEU A 207 -1.90 6.72 3.00
C LEU A 207 -3.24 6.36 2.37
N MET A 208 -3.87 5.27 2.82
CA MET A 208 -5.19 4.87 2.34
C MET A 208 -6.23 5.95 2.67
N SER A 209 -6.19 6.50 3.90
CA SER A 209 -7.10 7.58 4.34
C SER A 209 -6.88 8.86 3.54
N THR A 210 -5.63 9.26 3.32
CA THR A 210 -5.28 10.46 2.55
C THR A 210 -5.71 10.32 1.09
N ASN A 211 -5.44 9.18 0.46
CA ASN A 211 -5.86 8.90 -0.91
C ASN A 211 -7.38 8.84 -1.03
N ALA A 212 -8.09 8.29 -0.03
CA ALA A 212 -9.55 8.27 -0.02
C ALA A 212 -10.16 9.68 -0.05
N ILE A 213 -9.66 10.58 0.79
CA ILE A 213 -10.13 11.98 0.81
C ILE A 213 -9.83 12.66 -0.52
N ARG A 214 -8.64 12.43 -1.06
CA ARG A 214 -8.22 13.03 -2.32
C ARG A 214 -9.06 12.54 -3.51
N ASP A 215 -9.33 11.23 -3.60
CA ASP A 215 -10.16 10.65 -4.65
C ASP A 215 -11.56 11.30 -4.65
N VAL A 216 -12.17 11.49 -3.47
CA VAL A 216 -13.45 12.22 -3.34
C VAL A 216 -13.35 13.67 -3.84
N LEU A 217 -12.28 14.39 -3.49
CA LEU A 217 -12.10 15.80 -3.88
C LEU A 217 -11.86 15.99 -5.39
N ILE A 218 -11.29 15.00 -6.06
CA ILE A 218 -11.06 15.03 -7.52
C ILE A 218 -12.31 14.60 -8.31
N GLY A 219 -13.31 14.00 -7.65
CA GLY A 219 -14.54 13.55 -8.27
C GLY A 219 -14.67 12.02 -8.39
N ASP A 220 -13.63 11.24 -8.05
CA ASP A 220 -13.65 9.78 -7.99
C ASP A 220 -14.33 9.29 -6.71
N THR A 221 -15.54 9.80 -6.47
CA THR A 221 -16.27 9.64 -5.20
C THR A 221 -16.49 8.18 -4.83
N LEU A 222 -16.80 7.31 -5.81
CA LEU A 222 -17.03 5.88 -5.55
C LEU A 222 -15.79 5.20 -4.97
N SER A 223 -14.66 5.39 -5.60
CA SER A 223 -13.37 4.83 -5.17
C SER A 223 -12.91 5.42 -3.84
N GLY A 224 -13.10 6.74 -3.66
CA GLY A 224 -12.78 7.43 -2.42
C GLY A 224 -13.60 6.91 -1.24
N ILE A 225 -14.91 6.70 -1.40
CA ILE A 225 -15.77 6.13 -0.35
C ILE A 225 -15.36 4.69 -0.01
N ILE A 226 -15.10 3.85 -1.01
CA ILE A 226 -14.67 2.47 -0.78
C ILE A 226 -13.36 2.43 0.02
N ARG A 227 -12.35 3.24 -0.37
CA ARG A 227 -11.09 3.37 0.36
C ARG A 227 -11.28 3.92 1.78
N LEU A 228 -12.17 4.90 1.95
CA LEU A 228 -12.45 5.47 3.27
C LEU A 228 -13.05 4.42 4.22
N ILE A 229 -14.03 3.65 3.75
CA ILE A 229 -14.62 2.57 4.54
C ILE A 229 -13.56 1.53 4.90
N ALA A 230 -12.72 1.11 3.95
CA ALA A 230 -11.63 0.17 4.21
C ALA A 230 -10.64 0.72 5.24
N ALA A 231 -10.23 1.99 5.14
CA ALA A 231 -9.34 2.64 6.09
C ALA A 231 -9.94 2.72 7.50
N LEU A 232 -11.24 3.04 7.60
CA LEU A 232 -11.96 3.06 8.89
C LEU A 232 -12.05 1.67 9.52
N LEU A 233 -12.30 0.62 8.73
CA LEU A 233 -12.30 -0.77 9.23
C LEU A 233 -10.91 -1.19 9.75
N LEU A 234 -9.84 -0.83 9.05
CA LEU A 234 -8.48 -1.10 9.50
C LEU A 234 -8.14 -0.32 10.78
N ALA A 235 -8.52 0.95 10.86
CA ALA A 235 -8.31 1.77 12.06
C ALA A 235 -9.12 1.24 13.27
N ALA A 236 -10.35 0.78 13.05
CA ALA A 236 -11.15 0.15 14.08
C ALA A 236 -10.52 -1.17 14.56
N ALA A 237 -10.05 -2.02 13.65
CA ALA A 237 -9.36 -3.26 13.99
C ALA A 237 -8.07 -3.00 14.80
N LEU A 238 -7.29 -1.99 14.41
CA LEU A 238 -6.11 -1.51 15.13
C LEU A 238 -6.47 -1.10 16.57
N ALA A 239 -7.47 -0.23 16.72
CA ALA A 239 -7.91 0.27 18.03
C ALA A 239 -8.43 -0.86 18.92
N LEU A 240 -9.26 -1.76 18.38
CA LEU A 240 -9.79 -2.91 19.12
C LEU A 240 -8.69 -3.89 19.55
N GLY A 241 -7.64 -4.07 18.72
CA GLY A 241 -6.51 -4.91 19.09
C GLY A 241 -5.74 -4.37 20.28
N PHE A 242 -5.30 -3.11 20.24
CA PHE A 242 -4.59 -2.47 21.36
C PHE A 242 -5.49 -2.38 22.61
N MET A 243 -6.76 -2.00 22.44
CA MET A 243 -7.72 -1.94 23.55
C MET A 243 -7.90 -3.32 24.20
N GLY A 244 -8.00 -4.38 23.40
CA GLY A 244 -8.08 -5.76 23.91
C GLY A 244 -6.86 -6.14 24.74
N ALA A 245 -5.65 -5.77 24.31
CA ALA A 245 -4.42 -5.99 25.06
C ALA A 245 -4.43 -5.22 26.41
N ILE A 246 -4.79 -3.94 26.40
CA ILE A 246 -4.89 -3.12 27.61
C ILE A 246 -5.89 -3.69 28.61
N ILE A 247 -7.08 -4.11 28.15
CA ILE A 247 -8.10 -4.70 29.01
C ILE A 247 -7.61 -6.02 29.62
N LEU A 248 -6.93 -6.85 28.82
CA LEU A 248 -6.40 -8.13 29.27
C LEU A 248 -5.38 -7.91 30.42
N PHE A 249 -4.43 -7.01 30.24
CA PHE A 249 -3.40 -6.72 31.22
C PHE A 249 -3.88 -5.84 32.37
N GLY A 250 -4.85 -4.94 32.15
CA GLY A 250 -5.50 -4.18 33.22
C GLY A 250 -6.22 -5.06 34.26
N ARG A 251 -6.67 -6.28 33.86
CA ARG A 251 -7.18 -7.30 34.79
C ARG A 251 -6.07 -8.04 35.56
N LEU A 252 -4.83 -7.94 35.08
CA LEU A 252 -3.65 -8.59 35.67
C LEU A 252 -2.83 -7.66 36.57
N GLY A 253 -3.26 -6.38 36.75
CA GLY A 253 -2.65 -5.44 37.70
C GLY A 253 -1.82 -4.32 37.08
N LEU A 254 -2.05 -3.97 35.79
CA LEU A 254 -1.61 -2.69 35.23
C LEU A 254 -2.51 -1.55 35.67
#